data_297b9113d7b1a3e29bb663bdcec66137
#
_entry.id   297b9113d7b1a3e29bb663bdcec66137
#
_cell.length_a   1.000
_cell.length_b   1.000
_cell.length_c   1.000
_cell.angle_alpha   90.00
_cell.angle_beta   90.00
_cell.angle_gamma   90.00
#
_symmetry.space_group_name_H-M   'P 1'
#
loop_
_entity.id
_entity.type
_entity.pdbx_description
1 polymer ?
#
loop_
_entity_poly.entity_id
_entity_poly.type
_entity_poly.pdbx_seq_one_letter_code
_entity_poly.pdbx_strand_id
1 'polypeptide(L)'
;DVCSSDLTGFDATLGYGGHTKAMMECLHGEGHMYATDVDPEESAKTKKRLEEQGFGERILTIKLQNFCTIDEIAKEAGGFDFILADLGVSSMQIDNPKRGFSFRADGPLDLRLNQQKGISAAERLDQISREELAGMLYENSDEPYCEEIAKAITDEIRKGNRIDSTTKLRTVIENTLDFLPEKEKKDTIRKTCQRVFQALRIDVNQEFEVLYEFMEKLPDALKPGGRVAILTFHSGEDKLVKKALKAGYKAGIYSDY
;
A
#
# COMPACT_ATOMS: atom_id res chain seq x y z
N ASP A 1 24.33 -9.66 23.21
CA ASP A 1 24.48 -8.19 23.28
C ASP A 1 25.43 -7.74 22.17
N VAL A 2 24.93 -7.59 20.95
CA VAL A 2 25.65 -6.83 19.94
C VAL A 2 25.04 -5.43 19.95
N CYS A 3 25.55 -4.56 20.80
CA CYS A 3 25.44 -3.12 20.61
C CYS A 3 26.26 -2.76 19.37
N SER A 4 25.75 -3.01 18.17
CA SER A 4 26.42 -2.55 16.96
C SER A 4 25.97 -1.11 16.71
N SER A 5 26.90 -0.20 16.84
CA SER A 5 26.70 1.24 16.70
C SER A 5 26.43 1.68 15.25
N ASP A 6 26.63 0.79 14.27
CA ASP A 6 26.73 1.14 12.85
C ASP A 6 25.67 0.43 11.97
N LEU A 7 24.50 0.12 12.54
CA LEU A 7 23.43 -0.55 11.79
C LEU A 7 22.81 0.36 10.74
N THR A 8 22.59 -0.18 9.56
CA THR A 8 21.86 0.48 8.48
C THR A 8 20.50 -0.15 8.33
N GLY A 9 19.44 0.65 8.50
CA GLY A 9 18.05 0.23 8.39
C GLY A 9 17.35 0.78 7.16
N PHE A 10 16.27 0.10 6.75
CA PHE A 10 15.40 0.55 5.69
C PHE A 10 13.93 0.47 6.12
N ASP A 11 13.22 1.59 5.98
CA ASP A 11 11.76 1.67 6.10
C ASP A 11 11.15 1.82 4.69
N ALA A 12 10.50 0.76 4.20
CA ALA A 12 9.89 0.74 2.88
C ALA A 12 8.69 1.70 2.76
N THR A 13 8.09 2.08 3.89
CA THR A 13 6.79 2.76 3.97
C THR A 13 6.82 3.86 5.02
N LEU A 14 7.54 4.95 4.73
CA LEU A 14 7.76 6.06 5.66
C LEU A 14 6.47 6.56 6.32
N GLY A 15 5.42 6.84 5.50
CA GLY A 15 4.14 7.33 5.95
C GLY A 15 4.26 8.48 6.96
N TYR A 16 3.65 8.34 8.13
CA TYR A 16 3.75 9.32 9.23
C TYR A 16 5.14 9.32 9.91
N GLY A 17 6.00 8.33 9.65
CA GLY A 17 7.34 8.21 10.23
C GLY A 17 7.39 7.66 11.66
N GLY A 18 6.30 7.06 12.13
CA GLY A 18 6.25 6.48 13.49
C GLY A 18 7.23 5.33 13.67
N HIS A 19 7.23 4.39 12.74
CA HIS A 19 8.16 3.27 12.73
C HIS A 19 9.60 3.72 12.49
N THR A 20 9.82 4.59 11.50
CA THR A 20 11.13 5.18 11.21
C THR A 20 11.72 5.83 12.47
N LYS A 21 10.92 6.66 13.18
CA LYS A 21 11.34 7.29 14.43
C LYS A 21 11.71 6.27 15.50
N ALA A 22 10.85 5.29 15.76
CA ALA A 22 11.09 4.26 16.77
C ALA A 22 12.37 3.45 16.47
N MET A 23 12.62 3.15 15.19
CA MET A 23 13.85 2.47 14.78
C MET A 23 15.08 3.37 14.98
N MET A 24 15.02 4.66 14.62
CA MET A 24 16.12 5.61 14.85
C MET A 24 16.45 5.80 16.34
N GLU A 25 15.45 5.78 17.20
CA GLU A 25 15.65 5.86 18.68
C GLU A 25 16.42 4.64 19.23
N CYS A 26 16.41 3.51 18.51
CA CYS A 26 17.18 2.31 18.85
C CYS A 26 18.59 2.30 18.24
N LEU A 27 18.89 3.19 17.30
CA LEU A 27 20.22 3.28 16.69
C LEU A 27 21.18 4.05 17.59
N HIS A 28 22.44 3.63 17.60
CA HIS A 28 23.52 4.25 18.33
C HIS A 28 24.70 4.52 17.39
N GLY A 29 25.56 5.46 17.78
CA GLY A 29 26.81 5.75 17.04
C GLY A 29 26.58 6.30 15.64
N GLU A 30 27.09 5.61 14.64
CA GLU A 30 27.03 5.97 13.21
C GLU A 30 25.86 5.28 12.47
N GLY A 31 24.89 4.73 13.20
CA GLY A 31 23.72 4.10 12.61
C GLY A 31 22.92 5.03 11.70
N HIS A 32 22.38 4.50 10.60
CA HIS A 32 21.66 5.30 9.59
C HIS A 32 20.39 4.60 9.09
N MET A 33 19.33 5.38 8.89
CA MET A 33 18.07 4.93 8.30
C MET A 33 17.88 5.49 6.90
N TYR A 34 17.47 4.61 6.00
CA TYR A 34 16.87 4.98 4.72
C TYR A 34 15.37 4.74 4.79
N ALA A 35 14.59 5.63 4.21
CA ALA A 35 13.14 5.46 4.14
C ALA A 35 12.61 5.89 2.77
N THR A 36 11.57 5.21 2.31
CA THR A 36 10.90 5.54 1.04
C THR A 36 9.43 5.87 1.26
N ASP A 37 8.92 6.76 0.42
CA ASP A 37 7.50 7.01 0.24
C ASP A 37 7.24 7.44 -1.19
N VAL A 38 6.06 7.13 -1.71
CA VAL A 38 5.63 7.57 -3.05
C VAL A 38 4.78 8.84 -3.01
N ASP A 39 4.28 9.21 -1.82
CA ASP A 39 3.44 10.37 -1.59
C ASP A 39 4.29 11.62 -1.32
N PRO A 40 4.38 12.58 -2.27
CA PRO A 40 5.24 13.74 -2.10
C PRO A 40 4.79 14.68 -0.97
N GLU A 41 3.47 14.76 -0.73
CA GLU A 41 2.91 15.63 0.29
C GLU A 41 3.17 15.07 1.70
N GLU A 42 2.86 13.78 1.91
CA GLU A 42 3.07 13.14 3.21
C GLU A 42 4.57 12.98 3.52
N SER A 43 5.39 12.64 2.52
CA SER A 43 6.85 12.55 2.68
C SER A 43 7.46 13.88 3.14
N ALA A 44 7.06 15.01 2.52
CA ALA A 44 7.55 16.33 2.91
C ALA A 44 7.14 16.73 4.33
N LYS A 45 5.88 16.47 4.71
CA LYS A 45 5.38 16.73 6.07
C LYS A 45 6.12 15.88 7.11
N THR A 46 6.35 14.62 6.79
CA THR A 46 7.05 13.68 7.68
C THR A 46 8.53 14.04 7.84
N LYS A 47 9.21 14.40 6.73
CA LYS A 47 10.60 14.87 6.79
C LYS A 47 10.72 16.06 7.76
N LYS A 48 9.90 17.08 7.56
CA LYS A 48 9.91 18.28 8.43
C LYS A 48 9.68 17.93 9.89
N ARG A 49 8.71 17.08 10.20
CA ARG A 49 8.39 16.66 11.57
C ARG A 49 9.53 15.90 12.24
N LEU A 50 10.21 15.01 11.50
CA LEU A 50 11.33 14.26 12.04
C LEU A 50 12.57 15.15 12.24
N GLU A 51 12.82 16.11 11.33
CA GLU A 51 13.88 17.11 11.49
C GLU A 51 13.67 17.98 12.75
N GLU A 52 12.43 18.44 12.99
CA GLU A 52 12.06 19.21 14.17
C GLU A 52 12.26 18.41 15.49
N GLN A 53 12.26 17.08 15.42
CA GLN A 53 12.55 16.17 16.52
C GLN A 53 14.03 15.78 16.65
N GLY A 54 14.90 16.35 15.82
CA GLY A 54 16.34 16.13 15.85
C GLY A 54 16.84 15.00 14.94
N PHE A 55 15.98 14.39 14.14
CA PHE A 55 16.33 13.34 13.19
C PHE A 55 16.59 13.95 11.79
N GLY A 56 17.75 14.57 11.62
CA GLY A 56 18.15 15.18 10.35
C GLY A 56 18.92 14.22 9.44
N GLU A 57 19.47 14.78 8.34
CA GLU A 57 20.13 14.04 7.26
C GLU A 57 21.34 13.19 7.70
N ARG A 58 21.91 13.47 8.87
CA ARG A 58 23.00 12.65 9.42
C ARG A 58 22.55 11.24 9.78
N ILE A 59 21.32 11.05 10.19
CA ILE A 59 20.78 9.76 10.65
C ILE A 59 19.69 9.21 9.73
N LEU A 60 19.08 10.03 8.87
CA LEU A 60 17.94 9.67 8.05
C LEU A 60 18.07 10.20 6.62
N THR A 61 17.96 9.30 5.65
CA THR A 61 17.82 9.62 4.23
C THR A 61 16.43 9.21 3.75
N ILE A 62 15.60 10.20 3.35
CA ILE A 62 14.27 9.95 2.79
C ILE A 62 14.34 10.07 1.28
N LYS A 63 13.81 9.06 0.57
CA LYS A 63 13.74 9.02 -0.89
C LYS A 63 12.28 9.00 -1.34
N LEU A 64 11.90 9.95 -2.19
CA LEU A 64 10.57 10.02 -2.81
C LEU A 64 10.51 9.06 -4.01
N GLN A 65 10.43 7.78 -3.73
CA GLN A 65 10.38 6.70 -4.72
C GLN A 65 9.66 5.48 -4.16
N ASN A 66 9.34 4.54 -5.05
CA ASN A 66 8.69 3.32 -4.64
C ASN A 66 9.69 2.36 -3.98
N PHE A 67 9.26 1.63 -2.95
CA PHE A 67 10.12 0.68 -2.23
C PHE A 67 10.58 -0.52 -3.08
N CYS A 68 9.96 -0.79 -4.23
CA CYS A 68 10.47 -1.79 -5.16
C CYS A 68 11.84 -1.44 -5.78
N THR A 69 12.30 -0.19 -5.60
CA THR A 69 13.66 0.23 -5.98
C THR A 69 14.69 -0.01 -4.89
N ILE A 70 14.41 -0.88 -3.93
CA ILE A 70 15.27 -1.19 -2.79
C ILE A 70 16.70 -1.61 -3.18
N ASP A 71 16.87 -2.27 -4.33
CA ASP A 71 18.16 -2.69 -4.84
C ASP A 71 19.09 -1.51 -5.19
N GLU A 72 18.51 -0.41 -5.69
CA GLU A 72 19.26 0.82 -5.97
C GLU A 72 19.71 1.49 -4.67
N ILE A 73 18.80 1.56 -3.69
CA ILE A 73 19.07 2.16 -2.38
C ILE A 73 20.09 1.29 -1.59
N ALA A 74 19.96 -0.03 -1.67
CA ALA A 74 20.89 -0.95 -1.03
C ALA A 74 22.30 -0.82 -1.58
N LYS A 75 22.49 -0.60 -2.90
CA LYS A 75 23.81 -0.31 -3.50
C LYS A 75 24.42 0.96 -2.92
N GLU A 76 23.64 2.01 -2.71
CA GLU A 76 24.09 3.26 -2.09
C GLU A 76 24.45 3.06 -0.61
N ALA A 77 23.59 2.31 0.11
CA ALA A 77 23.73 2.08 1.55
C ALA A 77 24.77 1.02 1.94
N GLY A 78 25.18 0.17 1.00
CA GLY A 78 26.02 -1.01 1.29
C GLY A 78 25.24 -2.18 1.89
N GLY A 79 23.93 -2.26 1.62
CA GLY A 79 23.01 -3.24 2.16
C GLY A 79 22.42 -2.85 3.52
N PHE A 80 21.38 -3.59 3.95
CA PHE A 80 20.63 -3.31 5.17
C PHE A 80 20.77 -4.40 6.21
N ASP A 81 20.95 -4.00 7.47
CA ASP A 81 20.96 -4.90 8.61
C ASP A 81 19.54 -5.26 9.04
N PHE A 82 18.58 -4.34 8.81
CA PHE A 82 17.16 -4.58 9.03
C PHE A 82 16.29 -3.78 8.05
N ILE A 83 15.14 -4.37 7.72
CA ILE A 83 14.15 -3.81 6.80
C ILE A 83 12.78 -3.92 7.44
N LEU A 84 11.99 -2.86 7.38
CA LEU A 84 10.58 -2.85 7.73
C LEU A 84 9.74 -2.43 6.54
N ALA A 85 8.63 -3.12 6.30
CA ALA A 85 7.59 -2.71 5.38
C ALA A 85 6.23 -2.79 6.10
N ASP A 86 5.56 -1.66 6.29
CA ASP A 86 4.21 -1.55 6.85
C ASP A 86 3.26 -1.23 5.70
N LEU A 87 2.70 -2.28 5.06
CA LEU A 87 2.00 -2.17 3.79
C LEU A 87 0.64 -1.46 3.93
N GLY A 88 0.14 -0.96 2.83
CA GLY A 88 -1.16 -0.30 2.75
C GLY A 88 -1.10 1.23 2.86
N VAL A 89 -2.16 1.83 3.37
CA VAL A 89 -2.33 3.29 3.47
C VAL A 89 -2.36 3.75 4.92
N SER A 90 -1.81 4.92 5.18
CA SER A 90 -1.83 5.52 6.52
C SER A 90 -3.24 5.98 6.91
N SER A 91 -3.52 6.04 8.22
CA SER A 91 -4.78 6.60 8.73
C SER A 91 -5.00 8.04 8.26
N MET A 92 -3.94 8.84 8.14
CA MET A 92 -4.03 10.22 7.65
C MET A 92 -4.48 10.30 6.18
N GLN A 93 -4.03 9.37 5.34
CA GLN A 93 -4.50 9.26 3.96
C GLN A 93 -5.97 8.82 3.90
N ILE A 94 -6.38 7.87 4.75
CA ILE A 94 -7.77 7.40 4.85
C ILE A 94 -8.71 8.52 5.33
N ASP A 95 -8.27 9.31 6.31
CA ASP A 95 -9.06 10.38 6.92
C ASP A 95 -9.14 11.65 6.07
N ASN A 96 -8.35 11.74 4.99
CA ASN A 96 -8.40 12.86 4.05
C ASN A 96 -9.41 12.59 2.91
N PRO A 97 -10.60 13.24 2.90
CA PRO A 97 -11.61 12.97 1.87
C PRO A 97 -11.13 13.25 0.44
N LYS A 98 -10.17 14.17 0.27
CA LYS A 98 -9.61 14.55 -1.05
C LYS A 98 -8.81 13.42 -1.71
N ARG A 99 -8.44 12.39 -0.94
CA ARG A 99 -7.69 11.24 -1.43
C ARG A 99 -8.59 10.10 -1.91
N GLY A 100 -9.85 10.07 -1.48
CA GLY A 100 -10.86 9.09 -1.88
C GLY A 100 -10.70 7.68 -1.28
N PHE A 101 -9.82 7.46 -0.32
CA PHE A 101 -9.60 6.13 0.28
C PHE A 101 -10.76 5.64 1.16
N SER A 102 -11.63 6.53 1.61
CA SER A 102 -12.75 6.20 2.47
C SER A 102 -14.09 6.44 1.79
N PHE A 103 -14.99 5.44 1.84
CA PHE A 103 -16.38 5.58 1.41
C PHE A 103 -17.30 6.19 2.48
N ARG A 104 -16.74 6.62 3.63
CA ARG A 104 -17.51 7.23 4.73
C ARG A 104 -17.80 8.70 4.52
N ALA A 105 -16.95 9.39 3.79
CA ALA A 105 -17.08 10.80 3.44
C ALA A 105 -17.09 10.95 1.92
N ASP A 106 -17.76 11.97 1.42
CA ASP A 106 -17.72 12.32 0.00
C ASP A 106 -16.39 12.95 -0.37
N GLY A 107 -15.87 12.57 -1.53
CA GLY A 107 -14.63 13.07 -2.08
C GLY A 107 -14.39 12.51 -3.48
N PRO A 108 -13.37 13.03 -4.20
CA PRO A 108 -13.03 12.50 -5.52
C PRO A 108 -12.64 11.03 -5.41
N LEU A 109 -13.04 10.20 -6.37
CA LEU A 109 -12.64 8.81 -6.46
C LEU A 109 -11.24 8.71 -7.07
N ASP A 110 -10.22 9.08 -6.27
CA ASP A 110 -8.83 9.14 -6.73
C ASP A 110 -8.08 7.83 -6.42
N LEU A 111 -7.89 7.48 -5.16
CA LEU A 111 -7.22 6.28 -4.64
C LEU A 111 -5.73 6.15 -4.96
N ARG A 112 -5.10 7.13 -5.60
CA ARG A 112 -3.65 7.11 -5.85
C ARG A 112 -2.87 7.48 -4.59
N LEU A 113 -1.80 6.76 -4.33
CA LEU A 113 -0.81 7.14 -3.31
C LEU A 113 -0.04 8.39 -3.72
N ASN A 114 0.30 8.51 -5.00
CA ASN A 114 0.87 9.72 -5.58
C ASN A 114 -0.10 10.34 -6.60
N GLN A 115 -0.81 11.40 -6.22
CA GLN A 115 -1.79 12.07 -7.09
C GLN A 115 -1.18 12.79 -8.30
N GLN A 116 0.16 12.91 -8.36
CA GLN A 116 0.87 13.53 -9.48
C GLN A 116 1.22 12.50 -10.58
N LYS A 117 0.98 11.20 -10.35
CA LYS A 117 1.35 10.12 -11.29
C LYS A 117 0.17 9.17 -11.55
N GLY A 118 0.14 8.61 -12.75
CA GLY A 118 -0.88 7.64 -13.14
C GLY A 118 -2.27 8.23 -13.28
N ILE A 119 -3.26 7.38 -13.40
CA ILE A 119 -4.68 7.74 -13.53
C ILE A 119 -5.43 7.46 -12.23
N SER A 120 -6.43 8.28 -11.92
CA SER A 120 -7.31 8.08 -10.77
C SER A 120 -8.20 6.85 -10.93
N ALA A 121 -8.77 6.37 -9.84
CA ALA A 121 -9.74 5.27 -9.91
C ALA A 121 -10.98 5.64 -10.75
N ALA A 122 -11.41 6.90 -10.72
CA ALA A 122 -12.48 7.37 -11.59
C ALA A 122 -12.12 7.25 -13.08
N GLU A 123 -10.93 7.69 -13.48
CA GLU A 123 -10.43 7.55 -14.86
C GLU A 123 -10.21 6.09 -15.24
N ARG A 124 -9.78 5.26 -14.30
CA ARG A 124 -9.64 3.81 -14.52
C ARG A 124 -11.01 3.16 -14.80
N LEU A 125 -12.05 3.53 -14.05
CA LEU A 125 -13.41 3.05 -14.29
C LEU A 125 -13.98 3.48 -15.65
N ASP A 126 -13.61 4.66 -16.14
CA ASP A 126 -14.01 5.15 -17.46
C ASP A 126 -13.41 4.32 -18.62
N GLN A 127 -12.30 3.60 -18.39
CA GLN A 127 -11.50 2.91 -19.41
C GLN A 127 -11.61 1.38 -19.35
N ILE A 128 -11.96 0.82 -18.20
CA ILE A 128 -11.94 -0.63 -17.95
C ILE A 128 -13.15 -1.33 -18.56
N SER A 129 -12.96 -2.52 -19.14
CA SER A 129 -14.08 -3.36 -19.56
C SER A 129 -14.79 -4.00 -18.36
N ARG A 130 -16.03 -4.47 -18.59
CA ARG A 130 -16.79 -5.16 -17.53
C ARG A 130 -16.06 -6.43 -17.07
N GLU A 131 -15.57 -7.21 -17.99
CA GLU A 131 -14.89 -8.48 -17.74
C GLU A 131 -13.59 -8.26 -16.94
N GLU A 132 -12.82 -7.25 -17.34
CA GLU A 132 -11.59 -6.87 -16.65
C GLU A 132 -11.89 -6.34 -15.24
N LEU A 133 -12.94 -5.52 -15.08
CA LEU A 133 -13.35 -5.00 -13.78
C LEU A 133 -13.79 -6.13 -12.83
N ALA A 134 -14.60 -7.08 -13.31
CA ALA A 134 -15.01 -8.24 -12.51
C ALA A 134 -13.81 -9.08 -12.08
N GLY A 135 -12.88 -9.36 -12.99
CA GLY A 135 -11.63 -10.05 -12.70
C GLY A 135 -10.79 -9.32 -11.64
N MET A 136 -10.61 -8.02 -11.80
CA MET A 136 -9.85 -7.18 -10.85
C MET A 136 -10.49 -7.17 -9.45
N LEU A 137 -11.83 -7.05 -9.36
CA LEU A 137 -12.55 -7.10 -8.08
C LEU A 137 -12.38 -8.46 -7.38
N TYR A 138 -12.41 -9.54 -8.14
CA TYR A 138 -12.21 -10.88 -7.61
C TYR A 138 -10.75 -11.11 -7.19
N GLU A 139 -9.79 -10.83 -8.06
CA GLU A 139 -8.37 -11.12 -7.82
C GLU A 139 -7.76 -10.26 -6.71
N ASN A 140 -8.13 -8.97 -6.65
CA ASN A 140 -7.54 -8.03 -5.68
C ASN A 140 -8.21 -8.06 -4.30
N SER A 141 -9.45 -8.56 -4.19
CA SER A 141 -10.17 -8.47 -2.90
C SER A 141 -11.11 -9.62 -2.58
N ASP A 142 -11.12 -10.68 -3.36
CA ASP A 142 -12.04 -11.83 -3.21
C ASP A 142 -13.52 -11.35 -3.13
N GLU A 143 -13.94 -10.33 -3.93
CA GLU A 143 -15.30 -9.80 -3.90
C GLU A 143 -16.31 -10.79 -4.49
N PRO A 144 -17.26 -11.32 -3.69
CA PRO A 144 -18.19 -12.35 -4.17
C PRO A 144 -19.23 -11.84 -5.18
N TYR A 145 -19.53 -10.53 -5.19
CA TYR A 145 -20.47 -9.89 -6.12
C TYR A 145 -19.76 -9.17 -7.26
N CYS A 146 -18.55 -9.60 -7.62
CA CYS A 146 -17.69 -8.93 -8.61
C CYS A 146 -18.38 -8.75 -9.95
N GLU A 147 -19.14 -9.74 -10.43
CA GLU A 147 -19.86 -9.67 -11.70
C GLU A 147 -21.02 -8.65 -11.67
N GLU A 148 -21.83 -8.68 -10.62
CA GLU A 148 -22.97 -7.77 -10.45
C GLU A 148 -22.50 -6.33 -10.28
N ILE A 149 -21.45 -6.11 -9.49
CA ILE A 149 -20.87 -4.78 -9.26
C ILE A 149 -20.23 -4.24 -10.54
N ALA A 150 -19.40 -5.05 -11.24
CA ALA A 150 -18.78 -4.66 -12.50
C ALA A 150 -19.83 -4.29 -13.56
N LYS A 151 -20.90 -5.09 -13.66
CA LYS A 151 -22.02 -4.80 -14.56
C LYS A 151 -22.68 -3.46 -14.19
N ALA A 152 -23.01 -3.25 -12.93
CA ALA A 152 -23.68 -2.03 -12.47
C ALA A 152 -22.84 -0.78 -12.74
N ILE A 153 -21.54 -0.81 -12.42
CA ILE A 153 -20.60 0.29 -12.67
C ILE A 153 -20.54 0.62 -14.16
N THR A 154 -20.30 -0.38 -15.01
CA THR A 154 -20.15 -0.16 -16.45
C THR A 154 -21.46 0.27 -17.11
N ASP A 155 -22.61 -0.21 -16.63
CA ASP A 155 -23.93 0.21 -17.13
C ASP A 155 -24.21 1.68 -16.77
N GLU A 156 -23.86 2.15 -15.58
CA GLU A 156 -24.00 3.57 -15.19
C GLU A 156 -23.11 4.47 -16.07
N ILE A 157 -21.85 4.09 -16.28
CA ILE A 157 -20.94 4.85 -17.14
C ILE A 157 -21.47 4.92 -18.59
N ARG A 158 -21.98 3.82 -19.14
CA ARG A 158 -22.59 3.79 -20.48
C ARG A 158 -23.81 4.69 -20.61
N LYS A 159 -24.57 4.90 -19.53
CA LYS A 159 -25.69 5.86 -19.48
C LYS A 159 -25.22 7.32 -19.39
N GLY A 160 -23.94 7.58 -19.28
CA GLY A 160 -23.35 8.91 -19.09
C GLY A 160 -23.21 9.34 -17.62
N ASN A 161 -23.49 8.45 -16.68
CA ASN A 161 -23.36 8.71 -15.24
C ASN A 161 -21.94 8.35 -14.79
N ARG A 162 -21.02 9.30 -14.93
CA ARG A 162 -19.64 9.11 -14.50
C ARG A 162 -19.54 8.88 -12.98
N ILE A 163 -18.76 7.87 -12.58
CA ILE A 163 -18.52 7.53 -11.17
C ILE A 163 -17.22 8.18 -10.73
N ASP A 164 -17.24 9.46 -10.39
CA ASP A 164 -16.09 10.30 -10.07
C ASP A 164 -15.96 10.66 -8.58
N SER A 165 -16.88 10.17 -7.74
CA SER A 165 -16.81 10.38 -6.29
C SER A 165 -17.03 9.09 -5.50
N THR A 166 -16.53 9.08 -4.27
CA THR A 166 -16.68 7.97 -3.33
C THR A 166 -18.14 7.66 -3.02
N THR A 167 -18.98 8.70 -2.89
CA THR A 167 -20.43 8.55 -2.66
C THR A 167 -21.14 7.92 -3.86
N LYS A 168 -20.80 8.33 -5.09
CA LYS A 168 -21.41 7.73 -6.29
C LYS A 168 -21.07 6.24 -6.38
N LEU A 169 -19.81 5.85 -6.17
CA LEU A 169 -19.42 4.44 -6.17
C LEU A 169 -20.18 3.65 -5.10
N ARG A 170 -20.23 4.20 -3.89
CA ARG A 170 -20.98 3.60 -2.79
C ARG A 170 -22.46 3.42 -3.15
N THR A 171 -23.11 4.42 -3.72
CA THR A 171 -24.52 4.36 -4.13
C THR A 171 -24.75 3.27 -5.18
N VAL A 172 -23.85 3.10 -6.15
CA VAL A 172 -23.96 2.00 -7.13
C VAL A 172 -23.89 0.65 -6.43
N ILE A 173 -22.97 0.47 -5.48
CA ILE A 173 -22.86 -0.78 -4.71
C ILE A 173 -24.11 -1.04 -3.88
N GLU A 174 -24.64 -0.01 -3.18
CA GLU A 174 -25.84 -0.10 -2.37
C GLU A 174 -27.07 -0.53 -3.22
N ASN A 175 -27.25 0.11 -4.38
CA ASN A 175 -28.33 -0.21 -5.32
C ASN A 175 -28.19 -1.62 -5.90
N THR A 176 -26.96 -2.04 -6.22
CA THR A 176 -26.69 -3.38 -6.77
C THR A 176 -27.06 -4.48 -5.78
N LEU A 177 -26.85 -4.24 -4.49
CA LEU A 177 -27.09 -5.22 -3.42
C LEU A 177 -28.47 -5.04 -2.74
N ASP A 178 -29.37 -4.25 -3.32
CA ASP A 178 -30.69 -3.98 -2.75
C ASP A 178 -31.57 -5.24 -2.60
N PHE A 179 -31.31 -6.28 -3.37
CA PHE A 179 -31.99 -7.57 -3.31
C PHE A 179 -31.71 -8.38 -2.04
N LEU A 180 -30.70 -8.01 -1.25
CA LEU A 180 -30.29 -8.75 -0.07
C LEU A 180 -31.32 -8.60 1.07
N PRO A 181 -31.50 -9.65 1.90
CA PRO A 181 -32.35 -9.57 3.09
C PRO A 181 -31.88 -8.46 4.05
N GLU A 182 -32.80 -7.67 4.61
CA GLU A 182 -32.50 -6.54 5.50
C GLU A 182 -31.55 -6.88 6.65
N LYS A 183 -31.64 -8.10 7.20
CA LYS A 183 -30.79 -8.56 8.30
C LYS A 183 -29.31 -8.58 7.96
N GLU A 184 -28.95 -8.88 6.70
CA GLU A 184 -27.58 -9.07 6.23
C GLU A 184 -27.09 -7.89 5.38
N LYS A 185 -28.00 -7.12 4.83
CA LYS A 185 -27.78 -6.07 3.84
C LYS A 185 -26.72 -5.06 4.28
N LYS A 186 -26.90 -4.47 5.46
CA LYS A 186 -26.02 -3.40 5.97
C LYS A 186 -24.55 -3.86 6.12
N ASP A 187 -24.34 -5.05 6.67
CA ASP A 187 -22.97 -5.58 6.88
C ASP A 187 -22.35 -6.02 5.56
N THR A 188 -23.13 -6.65 4.67
CA THR A 188 -22.67 -7.05 3.34
C THR A 188 -22.27 -5.85 2.50
N ILE A 189 -23.09 -4.81 2.41
CA ILE A 189 -22.80 -3.57 1.69
C ILE A 189 -21.49 -2.94 2.23
N ARG A 190 -21.35 -2.85 3.56
CA ARG A 190 -20.13 -2.31 4.16
C ARG A 190 -18.88 -3.10 3.75
N LYS A 191 -18.93 -4.43 3.79
CA LYS A 191 -17.84 -5.31 3.39
C LYS A 191 -17.54 -5.22 1.90
N THR A 192 -18.57 -5.18 1.06
CA THR A 192 -18.41 -5.00 -0.40
C THR A 192 -17.80 -3.64 -0.72
N CYS A 193 -18.24 -2.55 -0.08
CA CYS A 193 -17.58 -1.25 -0.23
C CYS A 193 -16.08 -1.33 0.13
N GLN A 194 -15.74 -1.96 1.25
CA GLN A 194 -14.34 -2.13 1.65
C GLN A 194 -13.52 -2.87 0.58
N ARG A 195 -14.05 -3.98 0.05
CA ARG A 195 -13.37 -4.79 -0.97
C ARG A 195 -13.24 -4.07 -2.31
N VAL A 196 -14.30 -3.42 -2.78
CA VAL A 196 -14.29 -2.67 -4.04
C VAL A 196 -13.28 -1.52 -3.98
N PHE A 197 -13.28 -0.74 -2.90
CA PHE A 197 -12.29 0.33 -2.71
C PHE A 197 -10.87 -0.21 -2.60
N GLN A 198 -10.67 -1.32 -1.88
CA GLN A 198 -9.38 -2.01 -1.81
C GLN A 198 -8.92 -2.49 -3.18
N ALA A 199 -9.79 -3.15 -3.95
CA ALA A 199 -9.44 -3.66 -5.27
C ALA A 199 -9.03 -2.56 -6.24
N LEU A 200 -9.76 -1.45 -6.28
CA LEU A 200 -9.43 -0.28 -7.07
C LEU A 200 -8.11 0.37 -6.63
N ARG A 201 -7.87 0.48 -5.31
CA ARG A 201 -6.63 1.01 -4.77
C ARG A 201 -5.42 0.17 -5.20
N ILE A 202 -5.53 -1.14 -5.06
CA ILE A 202 -4.48 -2.09 -5.48
C ILE A 202 -4.17 -1.91 -6.96
N ASP A 203 -5.21 -1.82 -7.82
CA ASP A 203 -5.06 -1.69 -9.27
C ASP A 203 -4.38 -0.37 -9.66
N VAL A 204 -4.88 0.79 -9.21
CA VAL A 204 -4.33 2.10 -9.60
C VAL A 204 -2.92 2.38 -9.07
N ASN A 205 -2.52 1.72 -7.98
CA ASN A 205 -1.18 1.83 -7.39
C ASN A 205 -0.26 0.66 -7.75
N GLN A 206 -0.76 -0.36 -8.48
CA GLN A 206 0.01 -1.56 -8.84
C GLN A 206 0.63 -2.24 -7.60
N GLU A 207 -0.14 -2.32 -6.49
CA GLU A 207 0.40 -2.72 -5.19
C GLU A 207 0.98 -4.13 -5.18
N PHE A 208 0.38 -5.08 -5.90
CA PHE A 208 0.88 -6.45 -5.98
C PHE A 208 2.13 -6.56 -6.84
N GLU A 209 2.20 -5.87 -7.96
CA GLU A 209 3.38 -5.82 -8.83
C GLU A 209 4.57 -5.23 -8.10
N VAL A 210 4.36 -4.12 -7.40
CA VAL A 210 5.36 -3.45 -6.57
C VAL A 210 5.84 -4.36 -5.45
N LEU A 211 4.92 -5.03 -4.74
CA LEU A 211 5.27 -5.95 -3.65
C LEU A 211 6.02 -7.18 -4.18
N TYR A 212 5.61 -7.72 -5.32
CA TYR A 212 6.30 -8.83 -5.96
C TYR A 212 7.74 -8.47 -6.30
N GLU A 213 7.95 -7.34 -6.97
CA GLU A 213 9.27 -6.84 -7.34
C GLU A 213 10.16 -6.58 -6.09
N PHE A 214 9.57 -6.00 -5.04
CA PHE A 214 10.26 -5.82 -3.77
C PHE A 214 10.73 -7.15 -3.17
N MET A 215 9.85 -8.16 -3.13
CA MET A 215 10.18 -9.48 -2.58
C MET A 215 11.26 -10.20 -3.39
N GLU A 216 11.32 -10.00 -4.71
CA GLU A 216 12.39 -10.56 -5.56
C GLU A 216 13.76 -9.92 -5.26
N LYS A 217 13.80 -8.61 -5.00
CA LYS A 217 15.03 -7.84 -4.74
C LYS A 217 15.50 -7.89 -3.28
N LEU A 218 14.59 -8.28 -2.37
CA LEU A 218 14.83 -8.26 -0.93
C LEU A 218 16.08 -9.03 -0.48
N PRO A 219 16.37 -10.26 -0.99
CA PRO A 219 17.57 -11.00 -0.59
C PRO A 219 18.88 -10.24 -0.87
N ASP A 220 18.95 -9.56 -2.02
CA ASP A 220 20.16 -8.84 -2.43
C ASP A 220 20.34 -7.51 -1.68
N ALA A 221 19.28 -7.00 -1.08
CA ALA A 221 19.29 -5.77 -0.28
C ALA A 221 19.69 -6.02 1.18
N LEU A 222 19.49 -7.24 1.70
CA LEU A 222 19.85 -7.62 3.05
C LEU A 222 21.35 -7.99 3.15
N LYS A 223 22.00 -7.50 4.19
CA LYS A 223 23.33 -8.01 4.60
C LYS A 223 23.20 -9.44 5.16
N PRO A 224 24.26 -10.23 5.14
CA PRO A 224 24.28 -11.53 5.81
C PRO A 224 23.87 -11.41 7.29
N GLY A 225 22.86 -12.17 7.71
CA GLY A 225 22.29 -12.09 9.07
C GLY A 225 21.32 -10.95 9.27
N GLY A 226 21.03 -10.16 8.24
CA GLY A 226 20.02 -9.11 8.26
C GLY A 226 18.60 -9.66 8.45
N ARG A 227 17.69 -8.82 8.94
CA ARG A 227 16.32 -9.20 9.26
C ARG A 227 15.32 -8.33 8.52
N VAL A 228 14.17 -8.92 8.14
CA VAL A 228 13.06 -8.21 7.56
C VAL A 228 11.78 -8.48 8.34
N ALA A 229 10.99 -7.44 8.51
CA ALA A 229 9.61 -7.54 9.02
C ALA A 229 8.67 -6.88 8.02
N ILE A 230 7.59 -7.58 7.67
CA ILE A 230 6.58 -7.09 6.74
C ILE A 230 5.21 -7.24 7.40
N LEU A 231 4.53 -6.10 7.60
CA LEU A 231 3.16 -6.07 8.09
C LEU A 231 2.21 -6.06 6.89
N THR A 232 1.26 -6.99 6.91
CA THR A 232 0.24 -7.16 5.86
C THR A 232 -1.14 -6.93 6.44
N PHE A 233 -2.06 -6.33 5.68
CA PHE A 233 -3.40 -5.96 6.17
C PHE A 233 -4.53 -6.69 5.47
N HIS A 234 -4.25 -7.43 4.42
CA HIS A 234 -5.23 -8.27 3.73
C HIS A 234 -4.62 -9.56 3.20
N SER A 235 -5.51 -10.52 2.89
CA SER A 235 -5.14 -11.88 2.48
C SER A 235 -4.24 -11.94 1.24
N GLY A 236 -4.39 -11.01 0.30
CA GLY A 236 -3.58 -10.96 -0.92
C GLY A 236 -2.11 -10.68 -0.64
N GLU A 237 -1.81 -9.64 0.15
CA GLU A 237 -0.45 -9.33 0.59
C GLU A 237 0.14 -10.49 1.40
N ASP A 238 -0.62 -11.00 2.37
CA ASP A 238 -0.19 -12.09 3.26
C ASP A 238 0.19 -13.35 2.47
N LYS A 239 -0.64 -13.76 1.51
CA LYS A 239 -0.37 -14.90 0.63
C LYS A 239 0.93 -14.70 -0.19
N LEU A 240 1.12 -13.51 -0.77
CA LEU A 240 2.30 -13.18 -1.58
C LEU A 240 3.57 -13.21 -0.73
N VAL A 241 3.59 -12.48 0.39
CA VAL A 241 4.75 -12.39 1.29
C VAL A 241 5.13 -13.77 1.83
N LYS A 242 4.16 -14.53 2.39
CA LYS A 242 4.41 -15.87 2.91
C LYS A 242 4.93 -16.83 1.85
N LYS A 243 4.38 -16.77 0.63
CA LYS A 243 4.85 -17.61 -0.48
C LYS A 243 6.30 -17.30 -0.84
N ALA A 244 6.66 -16.02 -0.93
CA ALA A 244 8.02 -15.58 -1.27
C ALA A 244 9.04 -15.94 -0.18
N LEU A 245 8.73 -15.62 1.10
CA LEU A 245 9.62 -15.95 2.23
C LEU A 245 9.81 -17.47 2.37
N LYS A 246 8.74 -18.26 2.24
CA LYS A 246 8.82 -19.73 2.28
C LYS A 246 9.64 -20.31 1.13
N ALA A 247 9.54 -19.73 -0.07
CA ALA A 247 10.37 -20.13 -1.20
C ALA A 247 11.85 -19.83 -0.95
N GLY A 248 12.18 -18.64 -0.43
CA GLY A 248 13.53 -18.26 -0.06
C GLY A 248 14.11 -19.12 1.06
N TYR A 249 13.32 -19.50 2.07
CA TYR A 249 13.73 -20.43 3.11
C TYR A 249 14.07 -21.81 2.53
N LYS A 250 13.23 -22.35 1.65
CA LYS A 250 13.50 -23.63 0.98
C LYS A 250 14.71 -23.60 0.08
N ALA A 251 15.02 -22.45 -0.49
CA ALA A 251 16.22 -22.23 -1.31
C ALA A 251 17.50 -21.95 -0.48
N GLY A 252 17.40 -21.89 0.85
CA GLY A 252 18.52 -21.60 1.74
C GLY A 252 18.96 -20.12 1.75
N ILE A 253 18.10 -19.22 1.24
CA ILE A 253 18.34 -17.76 1.26
C ILE A 253 18.05 -17.20 2.65
N TYR A 254 16.95 -17.63 3.27
CA TYR A 254 16.56 -17.26 4.63
C TYR A 254 16.77 -18.43 5.59
N SER A 255 17.18 -18.13 6.84
CA SER A 255 17.34 -19.14 7.90
C SER A 255 16.03 -19.50 8.59
N ASP A 256 15.06 -18.54 8.57
CA ASP A 256 13.70 -18.67 9.10
C ASP A 256 12.74 -17.74 8.30
N TYR A 257 11.42 -17.82 8.60
CA TYR A 257 10.41 -16.94 7.97
C TYR A 257 9.13 -16.85 8.81
#